data_1bdbed7f195a56db353f286d468f1e66
#
_entry.id   1bdbed7f195a56db353f286d468f1e66
#
_cell.length_a   1.000
_cell.length_b   1.000
_cell.length_c   1.000
_cell.angle_alpha   90.00
_cell.angle_beta   90.00
_cell.angle_gamma   90.00
#
_symmetry.space_group_name_H-M   'P 1'
#
loop_
_entity.id
_entity.type
_entity.pdbx_description
1 polymer ?
#
loop_
_entity_poly.entity_id
_entity_poly.type
_entity_poly.pdbx_seq_one_letter_code
_entity_poly.pdbx_strand_id
1 'polypeptide(L)'
;MTNDERQNLIHYLFAEKCSCVICNANEIRVFYERGVKDLFRLLKEEPTFLNGAFVADKVVGKGAAALMILGGVKEVFADVVSRPALALLNKAGIKTDYTMVVPHIINRMKTGICPVEQLCSNYATAQACLLPIEQFIEKMSNEK
;
A
#
# COMPACT_ATOMS: atom_id res chain seq x y z
N MET A 1 -0.70 19.38 3.61
CA MET A 1 -1.64 18.71 4.56
C MET A 1 -1.25 19.07 5.98
N THR A 2 -2.21 19.50 6.76
CA THR A 2 -1.97 19.80 8.17
C THR A 2 -1.95 18.51 8.99
N ASN A 3 -1.41 18.62 10.21
CA ASN A 3 -1.40 17.49 11.12
C ASN A 3 -2.83 17.06 11.50
N ASP A 4 -3.74 18.02 11.68
CA ASP A 4 -5.14 17.74 11.99
C ASP A 4 -5.84 17.00 10.85
N GLU A 5 -5.59 17.41 9.61
CA GLU A 5 -6.14 16.70 8.43
C GLU A 5 -5.65 15.28 8.37
N ARG A 6 -4.36 15.06 8.63
CA ARG A 6 -3.76 13.73 8.66
C ARG A 6 -4.41 12.86 9.74
N GLN A 7 -4.54 13.41 10.94
CA GLN A 7 -5.15 12.66 12.05
C GLN A 7 -6.62 12.33 11.78
N ASN A 8 -7.35 13.21 11.13
CA ASN A 8 -8.74 12.97 10.76
C ASN A 8 -8.86 11.81 9.76
N LEU A 9 -7.95 11.73 8.79
CA LEU A 9 -7.94 10.63 7.81
C LEU A 9 -7.58 9.30 8.48
N ILE A 10 -6.63 9.31 9.40
CA ILE A 10 -6.25 8.11 10.15
C ILE A 10 -7.42 7.65 11.02
N HIS A 11 -8.07 8.60 11.69
CA HIS A 11 -9.24 8.29 12.50
C HIS A 11 -10.36 7.67 11.66
N TYR A 12 -10.59 8.22 10.47
CA TYR A 12 -11.58 7.67 9.53
C TYR A 12 -11.25 6.23 9.15
N LEU A 13 -9.97 5.95 8.90
CA LEU A 13 -9.52 4.60 8.56
C LEU A 13 -9.92 3.58 9.63
N PHE A 14 -9.80 3.95 10.91
CA PHE A 14 -10.13 3.04 12.00
C PHE A 14 -11.62 3.00 12.32
N ALA A 15 -12.33 4.12 12.15
CA ALA A 15 -13.74 4.22 12.48
C ALA A 15 -14.62 3.51 11.45
N GLU A 16 -14.21 3.49 10.19
CA GLU A 16 -14.97 2.89 9.10
C GLU A 16 -14.42 1.52 8.73
N LYS A 17 -15.21 0.73 8.00
CA LYS A 17 -14.80 -0.61 7.57
C LYS A 17 -14.04 -0.58 6.25
N CYS A 18 -13.25 0.45 6.03
CA CYS A 18 -12.44 0.57 4.84
C CYS A 18 -11.05 -0.02 5.07
N SER A 19 -10.34 -0.31 3.99
CA SER A 19 -8.99 -0.85 4.06
C SER A 19 -7.94 0.26 3.86
N CYS A 20 -8.28 1.29 3.09
CA CYS A 20 -7.32 2.30 2.68
C CYS A 20 -8.02 3.62 2.38
N VAL A 21 -7.39 4.72 2.74
CA VAL A 21 -7.85 6.09 2.41
C VAL A 21 -6.69 6.80 1.75
N ILE A 22 -6.94 7.39 0.58
CA ILE A 22 -5.92 8.14 -0.16
C ILE A 22 -6.41 9.58 -0.35
N CYS A 23 -5.56 10.53 0.01
CA CYS A 23 -5.85 11.95 -0.13
C CYS A 23 -4.79 12.63 -0.99
N ASN A 24 -5.23 13.35 -2.01
CA ASN A 24 -4.34 14.18 -2.81
C ASN A 24 -5.05 15.50 -3.08
N ALA A 25 -4.41 16.60 -2.70
CA ALA A 25 -5.01 17.94 -2.72
C ALA A 25 -6.32 17.89 -1.90
N ASN A 26 -7.46 18.22 -2.49
CA ASN A 26 -8.73 18.19 -1.78
C ASN A 26 -9.56 16.95 -2.09
N GLU A 27 -9.01 16.02 -2.85
CA GLU A 27 -9.71 14.79 -3.20
C GLU A 27 -9.36 13.67 -2.24
N ILE A 28 -10.40 13.01 -1.69
CA ILE A 28 -10.25 11.88 -0.77
C ILE A 28 -10.98 10.70 -1.42
N ARG A 29 -10.28 9.57 -1.53
CA ARG A 29 -10.89 8.32 -2.02
C ARG A 29 -10.72 7.24 -0.97
N VAL A 30 -11.77 6.42 -0.81
CA VAL A 30 -11.83 5.37 0.20
C VAL A 30 -11.95 4.02 -0.52
N PHE A 31 -11.17 3.04 -0.06
CA PHE A 31 -11.12 1.72 -0.67
C PHE A 31 -11.46 0.66 0.38
N TYR A 32 -12.09 -0.41 -0.05
CA TYR A 32 -12.63 -1.43 0.85
C TYR A 32 -12.01 -2.81 0.63
N GLU A 33 -11.32 -3.03 -0.48
CA GLU A 33 -10.70 -4.32 -0.78
C GLU A 33 -9.30 -4.43 -0.18
N ARG A 34 -8.91 -5.65 0.20
CA ARG A 34 -7.55 -5.92 0.64
C ARG A 34 -6.65 -6.20 -0.56
N GLY A 35 -5.36 -5.96 -0.37
CA GLY A 35 -4.35 -6.30 -1.36
C GLY A 35 -3.95 -5.11 -2.21
N VAL A 36 -3.34 -5.42 -3.35
CA VAL A 36 -2.66 -4.43 -4.18
C VAL A 36 -3.47 -3.96 -5.40
N LYS A 37 -4.66 -4.52 -5.60
CA LYS A 37 -5.44 -4.25 -6.84
C LYS A 37 -5.75 -2.78 -7.04
N ASP A 38 -6.24 -2.11 -5.99
CA ASP A 38 -6.61 -0.70 -6.12
C ASP A 38 -5.40 0.18 -6.40
N LEU A 39 -4.29 -0.05 -5.70
CA LEU A 39 -3.06 0.70 -5.94
C LEU A 39 -2.52 0.46 -7.35
N PHE A 40 -2.56 -0.79 -7.81
CA PHE A 40 -2.11 -1.12 -9.16
C PHE A 40 -2.96 -0.43 -10.20
N ARG A 41 -4.29 -0.47 -10.05
CA ARG A 41 -5.22 0.21 -10.96
C ARG A 41 -4.95 1.71 -11.01
N LEU A 42 -4.77 2.34 -9.86
CA LEU A 42 -4.47 3.77 -9.80
C LEU A 42 -3.14 4.09 -10.49
N LEU A 43 -2.13 3.26 -10.28
CA LEU A 43 -0.82 3.46 -10.90
C LEU A 43 -0.92 3.41 -12.44
N LYS A 44 -1.73 2.49 -12.97
CA LYS A 44 -1.88 2.30 -14.41
C LYS A 44 -2.81 3.32 -15.04
N GLU A 45 -3.92 3.63 -14.39
CA GLU A 45 -4.99 4.43 -14.98
C GLU A 45 -5.00 5.89 -14.53
N GLU A 46 -4.56 6.18 -13.32
CA GLU A 46 -4.61 7.51 -12.73
C GLU A 46 -3.35 7.84 -11.93
N PRO A 47 -2.15 7.74 -12.55
CA PRO A 47 -0.91 7.93 -11.79
C PRO A 47 -0.77 9.31 -11.15
N THR A 48 -1.40 10.33 -11.72
CA THR A 48 -1.35 11.67 -11.15
C THR A 48 -2.04 11.77 -9.79
N PHE A 49 -3.02 10.90 -9.52
CA PHE A 49 -3.68 10.89 -8.22
C PHE A 49 -2.75 10.38 -7.12
N LEU A 50 -1.89 9.42 -7.41
CA LEU A 50 -0.92 8.90 -6.43
C LEU A 50 0.24 9.86 -6.20
N ASN A 51 0.61 10.62 -7.21
CA ASN A 51 1.79 11.49 -7.14
C ASN A 51 1.58 12.60 -6.11
N GLY A 52 2.38 12.58 -5.04
CA GLY A 52 2.28 13.54 -3.96
C GLY A 52 1.21 13.22 -2.92
N ALA A 53 0.54 12.08 -3.03
CA ALA A 53 -0.57 11.71 -2.16
C ALA A 53 -0.14 11.32 -0.74
N PHE A 54 -1.09 11.42 0.19
CA PHE A 54 -1.04 10.80 1.51
C PHE A 54 -1.88 9.52 1.46
N VAL A 55 -1.31 8.40 1.92
CA VAL A 55 -2.00 7.11 1.98
C VAL A 55 -2.08 6.66 3.42
N ALA A 56 -3.29 6.38 3.90
CA ALA A 56 -3.51 5.71 5.18
C ALA A 56 -4.08 4.31 4.89
N ASP A 57 -3.37 3.28 5.30
CA ASP A 57 -3.68 1.89 4.96
C ASP A 57 -3.63 1.02 6.21
N LYS A 58 -4.54 0.06 6.32
CA LYS A 58 -4.54 -0.86 7.46
C LYS A 58 -3.38 -1.84 7.40
N VAL A 59 -3.00 -2.30 6.20
CA VAL A 59 -1.93 -3.30 6.05
C VAL A 59 -1.09 -2.96 4.83
N VAL A 60 0.21 -2.72 5.06
CA VAL A 60 1.15 -2.40 4.00
C VAL A 60 2.24 -3.45 3.95
N GLY A 61 2.20 -4.29 2.92
CA GLY A 61 3.25 -5.23 2.59
C GLY A 61 4.18 -4.65 1.53
N LYS A 62 5.20 -5.43 1.16
CA LYS A 62 6.22 -4.98 0.21
C LYS A 62 5.62 -4.64 -1.16
N GLY A 63 4.60 -5.40 -1.61
CA GLY A 63 3.94 -5.11 -2.88
C GLY A 63 3.24 -3.75 -2.88
N ALA A 64 2.45 -3.47 -1.84
CA ALA A 64 1.79 -2.17 -1.70
C ALA A 64 2.82 -1.03 -1.62
N ALA A 65 3.88 -1.23 -0.84
CA ALA A 65 4.96 -0.24 -0.71
C ALA A 65 5.60 0.05 -2.07
N ALA A 66 5.87 -1.00 -2.86
CA ALA A 66 6.45 -0.84 -4.19
C ALA A 66 5.55 0.02 -5.09
N LEU A 67 4.25 -0.25 -5.10
CA LEU A 67 3.30 0.52 -5.92
C LEU A 67 3.17 1.96 -5.45
N MET A 68 3.20 2.20 -4.15
CA MET A 68 3.19 3.55 -3.59
C MET A 68 4.42 4.34 -4.02
N ILE A 69 5.59 3.71 -3.98
CA ILE A 69 6.85 4.34 -4.41
C ILE A 69 6.80 4.70 -5.89
N LEU A 70 6.38 3.75 -6.74
CA LEU A 70 6.27 3.98 -8.17
C LEU A 70 5.26 5.05 -8.53
N GLY A 71 4.20 5.17 -7.73
CA GLY A 71 3.19 6.21 -7.92
C GLY A 71 3.61 7.59 -7.44
N GLY A 72 4.71 7.70 -6.70
CA GLY A 72 5.17 8.97 -6.18
C GLY A 72 4.44 9.44 -4.92
N VAL A 73 3.92 8.52 -4.14
CA VAL A 73 3.26 8.83 -2.86
C VAL A 73 4.25 9.57 -1.96
N LYS A 74 3.79 10.60 -1.29
CA LYS A 74 4.64 11.46 -0.48
C LYS A 74 4.73 10.99 0.97
N GLU A 75 3.65 10.47 1.50
CA GLU A 75 3.57 10.15 2.92
C GLU A 75 2.62 8.97 3.14
N VAL A 76 2.97 8.08 4.07
CA VAL A 76 2.20 6.87 4.36
C VAL A 76 1.98 6.73 5.87
N PHE A 77 0.75 6.40 6.24
CA PHE A 77 0.45 5.84 7.55
C PHE A 77 -0.02 4.39 7.35
N ALA A 78 0.56 3.45 8.10
CA ALA A 78 0.15 2.05 8.06
C ALA A 78 -0.21 1.59 9.47
N ASP A 79 -1.38 0.96 9.63
CA ASP A 79 -1.66 0.32 10.93
C ASP A 79 -0.66 -0.82 11.15
N VAL A 80 -0.53 -1.70 10.15
CA VAL A 80 0.46 -2.78 10.18
C VAL A 80 1.34 -2.67 8.95
N VAL A 81 2.66 -2.65 9.14
CA VAL A 81 3.62 -2.62 8.04
C VAL A 81 4.64 -3.73 8.23
N SER A 82 4.97 -4.43 7.14
CA SER A 82 6.00 -5.45 7.20
C SER A 82 7.40 -4.81 7.20
N ARG A 83 8.39 -5.51 7.75
CA ARG A 83 9.78 -5.03 7.72
C ARG A 83 10.29 -4.78 6.30
N PRO A 84 10.05 -5.70 5.33
CA PRO A 84 10.45 -5.44 3.96
C PRO A 84 9.80 -4.19 3.36
N ALA A 85 8.51 -3.96 3.65
CA ALA A 85 7.79 -2.78 3.18
C ALA A 85 8.38 -1.50 3.78
N LEU A 86 8.60 -1.50 5.10
CA LEU A 86 9.15 -0.34 5.79
C LEU A 86 10.55 0.01 5.26
N ALA A 87 11.40 -1.01 5.06
CA ALA A 87 12.74 -0.81 4.54
C ALA A 87 12.69 -0.18 3.15
N LEU A 88 11.78 -0.64 2.30
CA LEU A 88 11.62 -0.12 0.94
C LEU A 88 11.14 1.33 0.95
N LEU A 89 10.14 1.63 1.78
CA LEU A 89 9.61 2.99 1.92
C LEU A 89 10.67 3.96 2.46
N ASN A 90 11.42 3.55 3.46
CA ASN A 90 12.50 4.37 4.05
C ASN A 90 13.60 4.64 3.02
N LYS A 91 13.98 3.63 2.26
CA LYS A 91 15.00 3.77 1.22
C LYS A 91 14.57 4.76 0.14
N ALA A 92 13.27 4.83 -0.15
CA ALA A 92 12.72 5.76 -1.13
C ALA A 92 12.52 7.16 -0.58
N GLY A 93 12.77 7.38 0.71
CA GLY A 93 12.61 8.68 1.35
C GLY A 93 11.18 9.07 1.65
N ILE A 94 10.27 8.10 1.68
CA ILE A 94 8.86 8.36 1.98
C ILE A 94 8.67 8.42 3.50
N LYS A 95 8.07 9.52 3.97
CA LYS A 95 7.73 9.65 5.38
C LYS A 95 6.68 8.61 5.74
N THR A 96 7.00 7.73 6.68
CA THR A 96 6.15 6.59 7.04
C THR A 96 5.95 6.54 8.54
N ASP A 97 4.68 6.60 8.97
CA ASP A 97 4.27 6.37 10.35
C ASP A 97 3.48 5.07 10.40
N TYR A 98 3.51 4.38 11.54
CA TYR A 98 2.85 3.08 11.67
C TYR A 98 2.49 2.80 13.12
N THR A 99 1.54 1.88 13.30
CA THR A 99 1.20 1.38 14.64
C THR A 99 2.07 0.18 15.00
N MET A 100 2.25 -0.76 14.06
CA MET A 100 2.95 -2.01 14.33
C MET A 100 3.80 -2.44 13.13
N VAL A 101 5.02 -2.91 13.42
CA VAL A 101 5.89 -3.55 12.41
C VAL A 101 5.85 -5.06 12.65
N VAL A 102 5.66 -5.81 11.57
CA VAL A 102 5.68 -7.27 11.61
C VAL A 102 6.75 -7.80 10.65
N PRO A 103 7.27 -9.02 10.87
CA PRO A 103 8.29 -9.57 9.96
C PRO A 103 7.78 -9.71 8.52
N HIS A 104 6.54 -10.17 8.35
CA HIS A 104 5.88 -10.34 7.05
C HIS A 104 4.38 -10.20 7.23
N ILE A 105 3.71 -9.75 6.16
CA ILE A 105 2.24 -9.74 6.14
C ILE A 105 1.75 -11.19 6.02
N ILE A 106 0.78 -11.54 6.84
CA ILE A 106 0.17 -12.87 6.87
C ILE A 106 -1.09 -12.85 5.98
N ASN A 107 -1.35 -13.96 5.29
CA ASN A 107 -2.52 -14.08 4.42
C ASN A 107 -3.82 -14.08 5.25
N ARG A 108 -4.97 -13.95 4.56
CA ARG A 108 -6.28 -13.89 5.23
C ARG A 108 -6.59 -15.13 6.05
N MET A 109 -6.14 -16.30 5.60
CA MET A 109 -6.39 -17.58 6.26
C MET A 109 -5.49 -17.81 7.46
N LYS A 110 -4.50 -16.94 7.68
CA LYS A 110 -3.49 -17.05 8.74
C LYS A 110 -2.70 -18.36 8.68
N THR A 111 -2.53 -18.87 7.46
CA THR A 111 -1.81 -20.13 7.22
C THR A 111 -0.38 -19.91 6.73
N GLY A 112 -0.02 -18.68 6.38
CA GLY A 112 1.32 -18.37 5.89
C GLY A 112 1.45 -16.92 5.44
N ILE A 113 2.56 -16.62 4.78
CA ILE A 113 2.87 -15.28 4.29
C ILE A 113 1.92 -14.92 3.14
N CYS A 114 1.50 -13.65 3.10
CA CYS A 114 0.71 -13.12 1.99
C CYS A 114 1.42 -13.42 0.65
N PRO A 115 0.71 -13.97 -0.36
CA PRO A 115 1.33 -14.33 -1.64
C PRO A 115 2.09 -13.19 -2.32
N VAL A 116 1.56 -11.98 -2.28
CA VAL A 116 2.22 -10.80 -2.88
C VAL A 116 3.49 -10.46 -2.11
N GLU A 117 3.45 -10.52 -0.78
CA GLU A 117 4.63 -10.26 0.05
C GLU A 117 5.74 -11.27 -0.26
N GLN A 118 5.38 -12.55 -0.35
CA GLN A 118 6.34 -13.61 -0.66
C GLN A 118 6.91 -13.44 -2.07
N LEU A 119 6.07 -13.11 -3.03
CA LEU A 119 6.48 -12.86 -4.41
C LEU A 119 7.50 -11.72 -4.49
N CYS A 120 7.19 -10.60 -3.83
CA CYS A 120 8.06 -9.41 -3.86
C CYS A 120 9.35 -9.60 -3.07
N SER A 121 9.41 -10.59 -2.17
CA SER A 121 10.62 -10.85 -1.39
C SER A 121 11.82 -11.22 -2.26
N ASN A 122 11.58 -11.68 -3.49
CA ASN A 122 12.64 -12.05 -4.43
C ASN A 122 13.22 -10.86 -5.19
N TYR A 123 12.67 -9.67 -5.02
CA TYR A 123 13.05 -8.47 -5.79
C TYR A 123 13.51 -7.36 -4.86
N ALA A 124 14.61 -6.70 -5.21
CA ALA A 124 15.23 -5.72 -4.32
C ALA A 124 14.63 -4.32 -4.44
N THR A 125 14.04 -3.99 -5.59
CA THR A 125 13.56 -2.63 -5.87
C THR A 125 12.06 -2.59 -6.14
N ALA A 126 11.46 -1.41 -5.94
CA ALA A 126 10.05 -1.21 -6.26
C ALA A 126 9.77 -1.50 -7.73
N GLN A 127 10.63 -1.01 -8.62
CA GLN A 127 10.47 -1.21 -10.06
C GLN A 127 10.50 -2.70 -10.43
N ALA A 128 11.39 -3.47 -9.80
CA ALA A 128 11.50 -4.91 -10.07
C ALA A 128 10.26 -5.68 -9.60
N CYS A 129 9.52 -5.17 -8.62
CA CYS A 129 8.30 -5.80 -8.14
C CYS A 129 7.10 -5.60 -9.07
N LEU A 130 7.14 -4.59 -9.95
CA LEU A 130 5.97 -4.19 -10.74
C LEU A 130 5.44 -5.31 -11.65
N LEU A 131 6.30 -5.89 -12.48
CA LEU A 131 5.86 -6.94 -13.41
C LEU A 131 5.35 -8.19 -12.68
N PRO A 132 6.04 -8.70 -11.64
CA PRO A 132 5.50 -9.80 -10.85
C PRO A 132 4.13 -9.50 -10.25
N ILE A 133 3.92 -8.28 -9.73
CA ILE A 133 2.61 -7.88 -9.18
C ILE A 133 1.54 -7.88 -10.28
N GLU A 134 1.86 -7.31 -11.43
CA GLU A 134 0.95 -7.28 -12.57
C GLU A 134 0.54 -8.68 -13.00
N GLN A 135 1.50 -9.58 -13.13
CA GLN A 135 1.24 -10.98 -13.50
C GLN A 135 0.37 -11.69 -12.46
N PHE A 136 0.62 -11.42 -11.19
CA PHE A 136 -0.19 -11.98 -10.11
C PHE A 136 -1.64 -11.51 -10.19
N ILE A 137 -1.87 -10.22 -10.42
CA ILE A 137 -3.22 -9.65 -10.53
C ILE A 137 -3.95 -10.23 -11.74
N GLU A 138 -3.27 -10.34 -12.89
CA GLU A 138 -3.84 -10.94 -14.10
C GLU A 138 -4.25 -12.38 -13.87
N LYS A 139 -3.39 -13.17 -13.22
CA LYS A 139 -3.69 -14.55 -12.90
C LYS A 139 -4.92 -14.67 -11.99
N MET A 140 -5.03 -13.82 -10.98
CA MET A 140 -6.18 -13.80 -10.08
C MET A 140 -7.48 -13.47 -10.83
N SER A 141 -7.42 -12.55 -11.78
CA SER A 141 -8.58 -12.18 -12.59
C SER A 141 -9.03 -13.31 -13.50
N ASN A 142 -8.09 -14.09 -14.03
CA ASN A 142 -8.39 -15.20 -14.95
C ASN A 142 -8.92 -16.44 -14.24
N GLU A 143 -8.74 -16.56 -12.95
CA GLU A 143 -9.20 -17.70 -12.14
C GLU A 143 -10.66 -17.58 -11.70
N LYS A 144 -11.34 -16.49 -12.04
CA LYS A 144 -12.75 -16.30 -11.68
C LYS A 144 -13.70 -17.00 -12.64
#